data_ace41c98dc09ede09acd26a831d0df56
#
_entry.id   ace41c98dc09ede09acd26a831d0df56
#
_cell.length_a   1.000
_cell.length_b   1.000
_cell.length_c   1.000
_cell.angle_alpha   90.00
_cell.angle_beta   90.00
_cell.angle_gamma   90.00
#
_symmetry.space_group_name_H-M   'P 1'
#
loop_
_entity.id
_entity.type
_entity.pdbx_description
1 polymer ?
#
loop_
_entity_poly.entity_id
_entity_poly.type
_entity_poly.pdbx_seq_one_letter_code
_entity_poly.pdbx_strand_id
1 'polypeptide(L)'
;MTMSDIIIETKNLSKLYGTRREEAMELLGQGTEKAEVLKKTGVTTALYDINLQIPRGKIFVVIGLSGSGKSTLVRCFNRLHRPTSGSVTFDGVDLLKLNKQELREFRRRKMAMVFQSFGLMSHRNVLGNVAYGLEVSGMGREEREKRAREAIALVGLAGWEESMIGSLSGGMRQRVGLARALANDPEVLLMDEPFSALDPLVRNDMQFELLSIQRKLGKTVIFITHDIDEAFHLGDTVAIMRDGRLIQVDTPEGMSTRPADDYVRRFIDSADKSKVLSVRNIMITPVSLIKPGDGIDHALRLMRKNAISSVYVVDGQMKLQGILTLADAMRAKRENLDLTEMIIKDVPSAGLDASVEEIMPLSAESPYPLAVLDEGGRLQGIVTKASVLSSLV
;
A
#
# COMPACT_ATOMS: atom_id res chain seq x y z
N MET A 1 -14.85 -6.93 -10.92
CA MET A 1 -15.04 -7.32 -9.49
C MET A 1 -16.46 -7.85 -9.37
N THR A 2 -16.62 -9.06 -8.88
CA THR A 2 -17.94 -9.61 -8.56
C THR A 2 -18.42 -9.01 -7.24
N MET A 3 -19.74 -8.96 -6.99
CA MET A 3 -20.29 -8.43 -5.70
C MET A 3 -19.75 -9.17 -4.46
N SER A 4 -19.23 -10.39 -4.62
CA SER A 4 -18.61 -11.19 -3.56
C SER A 4 -17.22 -10.68 -3.10
N ASP A 5 -16.58 -9.80 -3.89
CA ASP A 5 -15.22 -9.33 -3.61
C ASP A 5 -15.18 -8.07 -2.74
N ILE A 6 -16.30 -7.39 -2.52
CA ILE A 6 -16.40 -6.15 -1.74
C ILE A 6 -16.85 -6.48 -0.31
N ILE A 7 -16.05 -6.09 0.68
CA ILE A 7 -16.38 -6.31 2.10
C ILE A 7 -17.09 -5.12 2.73
N ILE A 8 -16.73 -3.89 2.35
CA ILE A 8 -17.39 -2.66 2.82
C ILE A 8 -17.78 -1.81 1.61
N GLU A 9 -19.02 -1.34 1.59
CA GLU A 9 -19.49 -0.37 0.61
C GLU A 9 -20.16 0.80 1.33
N THR A 10 -19.90 2.03 0.84
CA THR A 10 -20.64 3.23 1.26
C THR A 10 -21.34 3.86 0.07
N LYS A 11 -22.56 4.36 0.28
CA LYS A 11 -23.34 5.10 -0.72
C LYS A 11 -23.84 6.41 -0.14
N ASN A 12 -23.45 7.52 -0.77
CA ASN A 12 -23.80 8.90 -0.39
C ASN A 12 -23.56 9.19 1.11
N LEU A 13 -22.52 8.56 1.67
CA LEU A 13 -22.24 8.65 3.09
C LEU A 13 -21.83 10.06 3.48
N SER A 14 -22.59 10.69 4.38
CA SER A 14 -22.28 12.02 4.88
C SER A 14 -22.31 12.06 6.40
N LYS A 15 -21.42 12.86 7.00
CA LYS A 15 -21.35 13.11 8.43
C LYS A 15 -21.13 14.58 8.74
N LEU A 16 -22.15 15.17 9.36
CA LEU A 16 -22.17 16.56 9.77
C LEU A 16 -22.34 16.66 11.29
N TYR A 17 -21.70 17.66 11.89
CA TYR A 17 -21.80 17.99 13.31
C TYR A 17 -22.39 19.38 13.48
N GLY A 18 -23.46 19.50 14.24
CA GLY A 18 -24.21 20.74 14.47
C GLY A 18 -25.70 20.48 14.50
N THR A 19 -26.51 21.53 14.64
CA THR A 19 -27.98 21.46 14.73
C THR A 19 -28.66 21.66 13.38
N ARG A 20 -28.17 22.59 12.53
CA ARG A 20 -28.77 22.98 11.23
C ARG A 20 -28.26 22.09 10.09
N ARG A 21 -28.35 20.74 10.24
CA ARG A 21 -27.73 19.80 9.29
C ARG A 21 -28.46 19.75 7.96
N GLU A 22 -29.77 19.90 7.94
CA GLU A 22 -30.57 19.87 6.70
C GLU A 22 -30.18 21.02 5.80
N GLU A 23 -30.16 22.24 6.33
CA GLU A 23 -29.72 23.44 5.61
C GLU A 23 -28.26 23.32 5.11
N ALA A 24 -27.36 22.77 5.95
CA ALA A 24 -25.99 22.53 5.55
C ALA A 24 -25.91 21.51 4.40
N MET A 25 -26.75 20.45 4.39
CA MET A 25 -26.82 19.48 3.31
C MET A 25 -27.33 20.10 2.01
N GLU A 26 -28.32 20.98 2.05
CA GLU A 26 -28.82 21.70 0.89
C GLU A 26 -27.75 22.60 0.26
N LEU A 27 -27.03 23.38 1.10
CA LEU A 27 -25.92 24.22 0.65
C LEU A 27 -24.79 23.41 0.00
N LEU A 28 -24.42 22.27 0.61
CA LEU A 28 -23.41 21.34 0.03
C LEU A 28 -23.88 20.77 -1.30
N GLY A 29 -25.16 20.45 -1.43
CA GLY A 29 -25.79 19.98 -2.68
C GLY A 29 -25.77 21.04 -3.79
N GLN A 30 -25.81 22.33 -3.44
CA GLN A 30 -25.67 23.46 -4.36
C GLN A 30 -24.20 23.77 -4.72
N GLY A 31 -23.23 23.00 -4.19
CA GLY A 31 -21.81 23.20 -4.46
C GLY A 31 -21.13 24.22 -3.55
N THR A 32 -21.81 24.70 -2.49
CA THR A 32 -21.19 25.63 -1.52
C THR A 32 -20.00 24.98 -0.82
N GLU A 33 -18.91 25.72 -0.70
CA GLU A 33 -17.70 25.25 -0.03
C GLU A 33 -17.91 24.99 1.48
N LYS A 34 -17.21 24.00 2.02
CA LYS A 34 -17.29 23.58 3.44
C LYS A 34 -17.11 24.76 4.43
N ALA A 35 -16.16 25.65 4.14
CA ALA A 35 -15.87 26.81 4.99
C ALA A 35 -17.06 27.80 5.03
N GLU A 36 -17.70 28.01 3.89
CA GLU A 36 -18.88 28.88 3.78
C GLU A 36 -20.11 28.24 4.43
N VAL A 37 -20.31 26.93 4.29
CA VAL A 37 -21.37 26.19 4.98
C VAL A 37 -21.21 26.34 6.50
N LEU A 38 -19.99 26.18 7.02
CA LEU A 38 -19.70 26.37 8.45
C LEU A 38 -20.06 27.80 8.89
N LYS A 39 -19.67 28.81 8.11
CA LYS A 39 -19.94 30.23 8.40
C LYS A 39 -21.45 30.55 8.42
N LYS A 40 -22.22 29.98 7.48
CA LYS A 40 -23.67 30.24 7.36
C LYS A 40 -24.51 29.48 8.38
N THR A 41 -24.14 28.23 8.67
CA THR A 41 -24.98 27.30 9.45
C THR A 41 -24.43 26.96 10.83
N GLY A 42 -23.14 27.19 11.09
CA GLY A 42 -22.45 26.71 12.28
C GLY A 42 -22.21 25.17 12.27
N VAL A 43 -22.45 24.51 11.12
CA VAL A 43 -22.33 23.06 10.98
C VAL A 43 -20.98 22.70 10.42
N THR A 44 -20.26 21.82 11.12
CA THR A 44 -19.00 21.25 10.62
C THR A 44 -19.28 20.04 9.73
N THR A 45 -18.89 20.12 8.46
CA THR A 45 -18.96 19.02 7.50
C THR A 45 -17.72 18.18 7.64
N ALA A 46 -17.84 16.99 8.20
CA ALA A 46 -16.72 16.05 8.32
C ALA A 46 -16.61 15.14 7.10
N LEU A 47 -17.74 14.66 6.58
CA LEU A 47 -17.85 13.84 5.36
C LEU A 47 -19.05 14.33 4.55
N TYR A 48 -18.91 14.32 3.24
CA TYR A 48 -19.99 14.62 2.32
C TYR A 48 -19.90 13.75 1.07
N ASP A 49 -20.99 13.01 0.80
CA ASP A 49 -21.21 12.21 -0.40
C ASP A 49 -20.08 11.20 -0.69
N ILE A 50 -19.67 10.43 0.33
CA ILE A 50 -18.63 9.41 0.19
C ILE A 50 -19.24 8.15 -0.42
N ASN A 51 -18.78 7.81 -1.61
CA ASN A 51 -19.10 6.59 -2.34
C ASN A 51 -17.83 5.76 -2.48
N LEU A 52 -17.75 4.60 -1.80
CA LEU A 52 -16.53 3.83 -1.66
C LEU A 52 -16.83 2.33 -1.65
N GLN A 53 -15.97 1.56 -2.29
CA GLN A 53 -15.98 0.11 -2.25
C GLN A 53 -14.60 -0.40 -1.81
N ILE A 54 -14.57 -1.20 -0.76
CA ILE A 54 -13.33 -1.76 -0.19
C ILE A 54 -13.30 -3.25 -0.48
N PRO A 55 -12.28 -3.73 -1.24
CA PRO A 55 -12.14 -5.14 -1.58
C PRO A 55 -11.72 -5.98 -0.36
N ARG A 56 -12.16 -7.23 -0.34
CA ARG A 56 -11.83 -8.22 0.69
C ARG A 56 -10.37 -8.66 0.58
N GLY A 57 -9.70 -8.88 1.70
CA GLY A 57 -8.36 -9.47 1.77
C GLY A 57 -7.24 -8.54 1.25
N LYS A 58 -7.52 -7.25 1.13
CA LYS A 58 -6.60 -6.23 0.62
C LYS A 58 -6.30 -5.17 1.66
N ILE A 59 -5.20 -4.44 1.47
CA ILE A 59 -4.89 -3.24 2.23
C ILE A 59 -5.44 -2.03 1.48
N PHE A 60 -6.45 -1.39 2.07
CA PHE A 60 -7.05 -0.17 1.57
C PHE A 60 -6.58 1.02 2.40
N VAL A 61 -5.88 1.95 1.79
CA VAL A 61 -5.32 3.11 2.50
C VAL A 61 -6.14 4.36 2.23
N VAL A 62 -6.41 5.14 3.28
CA VAL A 62 -7.07 6.45 3.18
C VAL A 62 -6.07 7.53 3.58
N ILE A 63 -5.73 8.42 2.64
CA ILE A 63 -4.79 9.51 2.86
C ILE A 63 -5.44 10.89 2.66
N GLY A 64 -4.78 11.92 3.14
CA GLY A 64 -5.18 13.32 2.99
C GLY A 64 -4.68 14.17 4.16
N LEU A 65 -4.76 15.48 4.02
CA LEU A 65 -4.32 16.42 5.05
C LEU A 65 -5.12 16.27 6.36
N SER A 66 -4.58 16.85 7.44
CA SER A 66 -5.30 16.93 8.73
C SER A 66 -6.66 17.61 8.52
N GLY A 67 -7.71 17.08 9.16
CA GLY A 67 -9.07 17.61 9.01
C GLY A 67 -9.81 17.20 7.73
N SER A 68 -9.23 16.38 6.83
CA SER A 68 -9.91 15.91 5.61
C SER A 68 -11.05 14.91 5.86
N GLY A 69 -11.21 14.38 7.09
CA GLY A 69 -12.32 13.49 7.45
C GLY A 69 -11.96 12.01 7.60
N LYS A 70 -10.69 11.60 7.38
CA LYS A 70 -10.23 10.19 7.41
C LYS A 70 -10.67 9.41 8.65
N SER A 71 -10.31 9.89 9.83
CA SER A 71 -10.68 9.23 11.10
C SER A 71 -12.21 9.19 11.30
N THR A 72 -12.94 10.20 10.81
CA THR A 72 -14.41 10.21 10.85
C THR A 72 -14.98 9.12 9.94
N LEU A 73 -14.41 8.93 8.74
CA LEU A 73 -14.82 7.90 7.80
C LEU A 73 -14.67 6.51 8.42
N VAL A 74 -13.49 6.18 8.93
CA VAL A 74 -13.23 4.87 9.56
C VAL A 74 -14.11 4.63 10.78
N ARG A 75 -14.38 5.67 11.57
CA ARG A 75 -15.33 5.58 12.71
C ARG A 75 -16.80 5.47 12.27
N CYS A 76 -17.13 5.78 11.02
CA CYS A 76 -18.44 5.45 10.45
C CYS A 76 -18.55 3.97 10.09
N PHE A 77 -17.47 3.31 9.62
CA PHE A 77 -17.48 1.88 9.26
C PHE A 77 -17.80 0.98 10.46
N ASN A 78 -17.34 1.32 11.66
CA ASN A 78 -17.67 0.56 12.88
C ASN A 78 -18.83 1.18 13.67
N ARG A 79 -19.49 2.22 13.11
CA ARG A 79 -20.57 2.98 13.79
C ARG A 79 -20.20 3.58 15.15
N LEU A 80 -18.91 3.84 15.42
CA LEU A 80 -18.53 4.74 16.52
C LEU A 80 -19.06 6.15 16.25
N HIS A 81 -19.04 6.57 14.98
CA HIS A 81 -19.77 7.75 14.52
C HIS A 81 -20.96 7.30 13.65
N ARG A 82 -22.19 7.64 14.07
CA ARG A 82 -23.37 7.39 13.24
C ARG A 82 -23.39 8.43 12.10
N PRO A 83 -23.47 8.02 10.83
CA PRO A 83 -23.66 8.92 9.70
C PRO A 83 -24.87 9.83 9.85
N THR A 84 -24.83 10.99 9.19
CA THR A 84 -25.99 11.90 9.07
C THR A 84 -26.92 11.41 7.96
N SER A 85 -26.37 10.95 6.84
CA SER A 85 -27.10 10.37 5.71
C SER A 85 -26.26 9.32 4.98
N GLY A 86 -26.88 8.64 4.01
CA GLY A 86 -26.26 7.57 3.25
C GLY A 86 -26.29 6.23 3.95
N SER A 87 -25.53 5.26 3.43
CA SER A 87 -25.46 3.90 3.95
C SER A 87 -24.01 3.41 4.10
N VAL A 88 -23.83 2.45 5.00
CA VAL A 88 -22.59 1.66 5.15
C VAL A 88 -23.01 0.20 5.22
N THR A 89 -22.57 -0.58 4.26
CA THR A 89 -22.80 -2.03 4.27
C THR A 89 -21.50 -2.78 4.54
N PHE A 90 -21.61 -3.87 5.25
CA PHE A 90 -20.55 -4.84 5.50
C PHE A 90 -21.03 -6.20 5.00
N ASP A 91 -20.38 -6.77 4.01
CA ASP A 91 -20.75 -8.04 3.40
C ASP A 91 -22.25 -8.07 3.03
N GLY A 92 -22.73 -6.97 2.41
CA GLY A 92 -24.12 -6.76 2.01
C GLY A 92 -25.09 -6.38 3.15
N VAL A 93 -24.68 -6.45 4.41
CA VAL A 93 -25.52 -6.09 5.57
C VAL A 93 -25.40 -4.59 5.88
N ASP A 94 -26.53 -3.87 5.86
CA ASP A 94 -26.57 -2.44 6.22
C ASP A 94 -26.36 -2.26 7.73
N LEU A 95 -25.19 -1.71 8.07
CA LEU A 95 -24.80 -1.50 9.47
C LEU A 95 -25.72 -0.49 10.19
N LEU A 96 -26.37 0.43 9.47
CA LEU A 96 -27.23 1.44 10.08
C LEU A 96 -28.56 0.86 10.59
N LYS A 97 -28.95 -0.31 10.08
CA LYS A 97 -30.17 -1.05 10.47
C LYS A 97 -29.96 -1.94 11.68
N LEU A 98 -28.71 -2.26 12.04
CA LEU A 98 -28.42 -3.12 13.18
C LEU A 98 -28.89 -2.47 14.49
N ASN A 99 -29.54 -3.26 15.34
CA ASN A 99 -29.85 -2.86 16.71
C ASN A 99 -28.59 -2.83 17.61
N LYS A 100 -28.72 -2.42 18.88
CA LYS A 100 -27.57 -2.28 19.80
C LYS A 100 -26.85 -3.60 20.08
N GLN A 101 -27.55 -4.71 20.13
CA GLN A 101 -27.00 -6.02 20.42
C GLN A 101 -26.25 -6.57 19.19
N GLU A 102 -26.88 -6.52 18.03
CA GLU A 102 -26.29 -6.91 16.75
C GLU A 102 -25.03 -6.12 16.43
N LEU A 103 -25.07 -4.80 16.65
CA LEU A 103 -23.89 -3.95 16.44
C LEU A 103 -22.75 -4.29 17.40
N ARG A 104 -23.05 -4.69 18.63
CA ARG A 104 -22.04 -5.13 19.62
C ARG A 104 -21.38 -6.42 19.17
N GLU A 105 -22.18 -7.40 18.71
CA GLU A 105 -21.68 -8.66 18.16
C GLU A 105 -20.87 -8.45 16.86
N PHE A 106 -21.34 -7.57 15.98
CA PHE A 106 -20.59 -7.17 14.78
C PHE A 106 -19.19 -6.65 15.13
N ARG A 107 -19.10 -5.68 16.06
CA ARG A 107 -17.81 -5.12 16.48
C ARG A 107 -16.90 -6.14 17.16
N ARG A 108 -17.47 -7.13 17.88
CA ARG A 108 -16.69 -8.16 18.53
C ARG A 108 -16.06 -9.15 17.58
N ARG A 109 -16.80 -9.53 16.53
CA ARG A 109 -16.42 -10.66 15.66
C ARG A 109 -15.89 -10.26 14.30
N LYS A 110 -16.35 -9.13 13.76
CA LYS A 110 -16.10 -8.80 12.36
C LYS A 110 -15.04 -7.72 12.17
N MET A 111 -14.90 -6.83 13.16
CA MET A 111 -14.09 -5.63 12.97
C MET A 111 -13.34 -5.26 14.24
N ALA A 112 -12.03 -5.09 14.13
CA ALA A 112 -11.21 -4.58 15.22
C ALA A 112 -10.58 -3.24 14.83
N MET A 113 -10.19 -2.43 15.83
CA MET A 113 -9.60 -1.12 15.61
C MET A 113 -8.31 -0.95 16.40
N VAL A 114 -7.27 -0.52 15.71
CA VAL A 114 -5.99 -0.07 16.27
C VAL A 114 -5.99 1.46 16.25
N PHE A 115 -5.76 2.07 17.40
CA PHE A 115 -5.84 3.51 17.60
C PHE A 115 -4.45 4.15 17.57
N GLN A 116 -4.38 5.40 17.18
CA GLN A 116 -3.18 6.23 17.20
C GLN A 116 -2.51 6.29 18.58
N SER A 117 -3.29 6.39 19.65
CA SER A 117 -2.82 6.49 21.04
C SER A 117 -2.69 5.15 21.76
N PHE A 118 -2.55 4.02 21.04
CA PHE A 118 -2.49 2.63 21.53
C PHE A 118 -3.72 2.17 22.31
N GLY A 119 -4.34 3.01 23.13
CA GLY A 119 -5.52 2.69 23.95
C GLY A 119 -5.32 1.47 24.87
N LEU A 120 -4.09 1.29 25.38
CA LEU A 120 -3.76 0.17 26.26
C LEU A 120 -4.12 0.49 27.72
N MET A 121 -4.49 -0.56 28.44
CA MET A 121 -4.80 -0.47 29.86
C MET A 121 -3.53 -0.55 30.70
N SER A 122 -3.14 0.55 31.33
CA SER A 122 -1.88 0.67 32.09
C SER A 122 -1.81 -0.23 33.32
N HIS A 123 -2.97 -0.61 33.87
CA HIS A 123 -3.09 -1.50 35.04
C HIS A 123 -3.12 -2.99 34.71
N ARG A 124 -2.96 -3.35 33.42
CA ARG A 124 -2.88 -4.73 32.95
C ARG A 124 -1.52 -4.98 32.29
N ASN A 125 -1.01 -6.21 32.40
CA ASN A 125 0.15 -6.68 31.64
C ASN A 125 -0.19 -6.87 30.15
N VAL A 126 0.77 -7.30 29.34
CA VAL A 126 0.59 -7.57 27.91
C VAL A 126 -0.49 -8.60 27.68
N LEU A 127 -0.44 -9.75 28.35
CA LEU A 127 -1.43 -10.82 28.22
C LEU A 127 -2.84 -10.33 28.54
N GLY A 128 -3.00 -9.61 29.66
CA GLY A 128 -4.28 -9.04 30.06
C GLY A 128 -4.85 -7.99 29.10
N ASN A 129 -3.98 -7.21 28.43
CA ASN A 129 -4.38 -6.29 27.38
C ASN A 129 -4.87 -7.02 26.14
N VAL A 130 -4.11 -8.02 25.67
CA VAL A 130 -4.44 -8.77 24.45
C VAL A 130 -5.69 -9.63 24.66
N ALA A 131 -5.84 -10.27 25.83
CA ALA A 131 -6.98 -11.10 26.18
C ALA A 131 -8.28 -10.31 26.43
N TYR A 132 -8.23 -8.98 26.58
CA TYR A 132 -9.37 -8.17 27.02
C TYR A 132 -10.60 -8.30 26.11
N GLY A 133 -10.44 -8.25 24.82
CA GLY A 133 -11.56 -8.39 23.88
C GLY A 133 -12.26 -9.75 24.00
N LEU A 134 -11.48 -10.81 24.21
CA LEU A 134 -11.95 -12.18 24.41
C LEU A 134 -12.67 -12.31 25.79
N GLU A 135 -12.15 -11.65 26.83
CA GLU A 135 -12.78 -11.58 28.16
C GLU A 135 -14.16 -10.93 28.08
N VAL A 136 -14.27 -9.77 27.42
CA VAL A 136 -15.54 -9.05 27.23
C VAL A 136 -16.53 -9.86 26.36
N SER A 137 -16.03 -10.74 25.48
CA SER A 137 -16.89 -11.64 24.69
C SER A 137 -17.42 -12.83 25.50
N GLY A 138 -16.97 -13.02 26.76
CA GLY A 138 -17.37 -14.11 27.63
C GLY A 138 -16.61 -15.43 27.42
N MET A 139 -15.46 -15.38 26.75
CA MET A 139 -14.62 -16.56 26.52
C MET A 139 -13.98 -17.05 27.83
N GLY A 140 -13.94 -18.36 28.03
CA GLY A 140 -13.32 -18.99 29.20
C GLY A 140 -11.84 -18.62 29.32
N ARG A 141 -11.32 -18.62 30.57
CA ARG A 141 -9.97 -18.11 30.87
C ARG A 141 -8.87 -18.86 30.08
N GLU A 142 -8.91 -20.16 30.08
CA GLU A 142 -7.88 -21.00 29.43
C GLU A 142 -7.81 -20.73 27.93
N GLU A 143 -8.96 -20.73 27.24
CA GLU A 143 -9.04 -20.50 25.80
C GLU A 143 -8.64 -19.07 25.42
N ARG A 144 -9.07 -18.05 26.20
CA ARG A 144 -8.70 -16.67 25.92
C ARG A 144 -7.21 -16.38 26.12
N GLU A 145 -6.59 -16.99 27.17
CA GLU A 145 -5.16 -16.84 27.41
C GLU A 145 -4.35 -17.54 26.32
N LYS A 146 -4.80 -18.72 25.86
CA LYS A 146 -4.19 -19.42 24.71
C LYS A 146 -4.20 -18.55 23.46
N ARG A 147 -5.36 -18.05 23.04
CA ARG A 147 -5.46 -17.17 21.85
C ARG A 147 -4.67 -15.89 22.00
N ALA A 148 -4.67 -15.30 23.20
CA ALA A 148 -3.88 -14.11 23.46
C ALA A 148 -2.37 -14.37 23.29
N ARG A 149 -1.84 -15.52 23.78
CA ARG A 149 -0.45 -15.92 23.59
C ARG A 149 -0.12 -16.15 22.10
N GLU A 150 -1.01 -16.78 21.36
CA GLU A 150 -0.85 -16.97 19.90
C GLU A 150 -0.77 -15.60 19.18
N ALA A 151 -1.62 -14.64 19.53
CA ALA A 151 -1.57 -13.31 18.96
C ALA A 151 -0.31 -12.52 19.38
N ILE A 152 0.16 -12.67 20.63
CA ILE A 152 1.40 -12.08 21.14
C ILE A 152 2.61 -12.63 20.35
N ALA A 153 2.66 -13.94 20.15
CA ALA A 153 3.72 -14.59 19.37
C ALA A 153 3.72 -14.13 17.90
N LEU A 154 2.52 -13.94 17.31
CA LEU A 154 2.36 -13.49 15.92
C LEU A 154 2.98 -12.11 15.67
N VAL A 155 2.96 -11.23 16.67
CA VAL A 155 3.55 -9.89 16.60
C VAL A 155 4.96 -9.81 17.20
N GLY A 156 5.64 -10.93 17.39
CA GLY A 156 7.02 -10.99 17.86
C GLY A 156 7.22 -10.56 19.33
N LEU A 157 6.20 -10.69 20.18
CA LEU A 157 6.27 -10.35 21.60
C LEU A 157 6.26 -11.59 22.54
N ALA A 158 6.60 -12.78 22.03
CA ALA A 158 6.74 -13.96 22.86
C ALA A 158 7.78 -13.74 23.98
N GLY A 159 7.41 -14.08 25.23
CA GLY A 159 8.23 -13.86 26.43
C GLY A 159 7.95 -12.54 27.16
N TRP A 160 7.08 -11.67 26.60
CA TRP A 160 6.70 -10.39 27.21
C TRP A 160 5.30 -10.41 27.85
N GLU A 161 4.65 -11.56 27.94
CA GLU A 161 3.25 -11.72 28.36
C GLU A 161 2.95 -11.10 29.73
N GLU A 162 3.86 -11.23 30.67
CA GLU A 162 3.70 -10.74 32.05
C GLU A 162 4.22 -9.30 32.25
N SER A 163 4.81 -8.71 31.24
CA SER A 163 5.36 -7.35 31.31
C SER A 163 4.25 -6.29 31.39
N MET A 164 4.44 -5.30 32.24
CA MET A 164 3.52 -4.15 32.32
C MET A 164 3.71 -3.19 31.17
N ILE A 165 2.63 -2.58 30.70
CA ILE A 165 2.64 -1.67 29.53
C ILE A 165 3.62 -0.50 29.71
N GLY A 166 3.82 -0.01 30.94
CA GLY A 166 4.72 1.09 31.22
C GLY A 166 6.22 0.80 30.98
N SER A 167 6.62 -0.48 31.01
CA SER A 167 8.01 -0.91 30.76
C SER A 167 8.33 -1.11 29.27
N LEU A 168 7.36 -1.00 28.38
CA LEU A 168 7.52 -1.27 26.96
C LEU A 168 7.92 -0.03 26.16
N SER A 169 8.72 -0.24 25.09
CA SER A 169 8.97 0.80 24.09
C SER A 169 7.70 1.20 23.31
N GLY A 170 7.75 2.30 22.55
CA GLY A 170 6.65 2.73 21.70
C GLY A 170 6.22 1.66 20.70
N GLY A 171 7.18 1.08 19.98
CA GLY A 171 6.93 -0.01 19.03
C GLY A 171 6.35 -1.27 19.69
N MET A 172 6.86 -1.66 20.85
CA MET A 172 6.28 -2.80 21.59
C MET A 172 4.83 -2.53 22.02
N ARG A 173 4.52 -1.32 22.48
CA ARG A 173 3.12 -0.95 22.79
C ARG A 173 2.23 -1.01 21.57
N GLN A 174 2.72 -0.60 20.40
CA GLN A 174 1.98 -0.73 19.14
C GLN A 174 1.73 -2.19 18.78
N ARG A 175 2.73 -3.07 18.92
CA ARG A 175 2.58 -4.52 18.72
C ARG A 175 1.54 -5.12 19.68
N VAL A 176 1.49 -4.70 20.95
CA VAL A 176 0.43 -5.11 21.89
C VAL A 176 -0.95 -4.68 21.40
N GLY A 177 -1.08 -3.44 20.89
CA GLY A 177 -2.32 -2.94 20.29
C GLY A 177 -2.77 -3.78 19.08
N LEU A 178 -1.84 -4.14 18.21
CA LEU A 178 -2.07 -5.00 17.04
C LEU A 178 -2.46 -6.43 17.49
N ALA A 179 -1.72 -7.03 18.43
CA ALA A 179 -2.04 -8.35 18.98
C ALA A 179 -3.44 -8.39 19.59
N ARG A 180 -3.83 -7.35 20.36
CA ARG A 180 -5.17 -7.21 20.94
C ARG A 180 -6.27 -7.18 19.86
N ALA A 181 -6.01 -6.49 18.76
CA ALA A 181 -6.93 -6.44 17.63
C ALA A 181 -7.05 -7.80 16.95
N LEU A 182 -5.93 -8.49 16.72
CA LEU A 182 -5.86 -9.80 16.05
C LEU A 182 -6.42 -10.95 16.90
N ALA A 183 -6.32 -10.90 18.23
CA ALA A 183 -6.77 -11.97 19.14
C ALA A 183 -8.25 -12.36 18.96
N ASN A 184 -9.10 -11.41 18.54
CA ASN A 184 -10.52 -11.66 18.25
C ASN A 184 -10.76 -12.24 16.84
N ASP A 185 -9.73 -12.47 16.05
CA ASP A 185 -9.80 -12.97 14.68
C ASP A 185 -10.78 -12.20 13.77
N PRO A 186 -10.70 -10.86 13.69
CA PRO A 186 -11.62 -10.06 12.90
C PRO A 186 -11.43 -10.29 11.39
N GLU A 187 -12.47 -10.01 10.59
CA GLU A 187 -12.36 -9.97 9.13
C GLU A 187 -11.71 -8.68 8.61
N VAL A 188 -11.92 -7.57 9.35
CA VAL A 188 -11.40 -6.24 9.00
C VAL A 188 -10.65 -5.63 10.17
N LEU A 189 -9.45 -5.14 9.89
CA LEU A 189 -8.65 -4.31 10.79
C LEU A 189 -8.75 -2.85 10.37
N LEU A 190 -9.27 -1.99 11.26
CA LEU A 190 -9.25 -0.54 11.09
C LEU A 190 -8.03 0.03 11.81
N MET A 191 -7.21 0.80 11.13
CA MET A 191 -5.99 1.40 11.67
C MET A 191 -6.01 2.92 11.48
N ASP A 192 -6.13 3.68 12.57
CA ASP A 192 -6.22 5.14 12.57
C ASP A 192 -4.84 5.71 12.93
N GLU A 193 -4.01 6.04 11.93
CA GLU A 193 -2.63 6.54 12.04
C GLU A 193 -1.76 5.73 13.02
N PRO A 194 -1.69 4.39 12.87
CA PRO A 194 -1.12 3.53 13.90
C PRO A 194 0.38 3.77 14.14
N PHE A 195 1.12 4.27 13.15
CA PHE A 195 2.58 4.38 13.20
C PHE A 195 3.08 5.82 13.36
N SER A 196 2.19 6.82 13.45
CA SER A 196 2.55 8.23 13.51
C SER A 196 3.40 8.64 14.72
N ALA A 197 3.29 7.90 15.83
CA ALA A 197 4.04 8.15 17.07
C ALA A 197 5.35 7.37 17.18
N LEU A 198 5.76 6.63 16.13
CA LEU A 198 6.98 5.82 16.10
C LEU A 198 8.13 6.55 15.40
N ASP A 199 9.36 6.26 15.81
CA ASP A 199 10.53 6.69 15.06
C ASP A 199 10.62 5.99 13.69
N PRO A 200 11.34 6.57 12.71
CA PRO A 200 11.36 6.09 11.34
C PRO A 200 11.79 4.62 11.18
N LEU A 201 12.78 4.15 11.94
CA LEU A 201 13.28 2.77 11.84
C LEU A 201 12.23 1.78 12.35
N VAL A 202 11.68 2.03 13.54
CA VAL A 202 10.63 1.18 14.13
C VAL A 202 9.37 1.22 13.26
N ARG A 203 9.06 2.35 12.63
CA ARG A 203 7.92 2.48 11.70
C ARG A 203 8.08 1.54 10.51
N ASN A 204 9.24 1.54 9.85
CA ASN A 204 9.52 0.66 8.72
C ASN A 204 9.37 -0.82 9.12
N ASP A 205 9.96 -1.23 10.25
CA ASP A 205 9.83 -2.60 10.75
C ASP A 205 8.37 -3.00 10.97
N MET A 206 7.56 -2.09 11.55
CA MET A 206 6.13 -2.31 11.78
C MET A 206 5.32 -2.42 10.49
N GLN A 207 5.69 -1.68 9.43
CA GLN A 207 5.06 -1.76 8.11
C GLN A 207 5.33 -3.13 7.47
N PHE A 208 6.59 -3.60 7.47
CA PHE A 208 6.94 -4.92 6.96
C PHE A 208 6.22 -6.04 7.73
N GLU A 209 6.14 -5.92 9.05
CA GLU A 209 5.43 -6.88 9.89
C GLU A 209 3.93 -6.91 9.56
N LEU A 210 3.30 -5.74 9.40
CA LEU A 210 1.89 -5.64 9.01
C LEU A 210 1.64 -6.33 7.67
N LEU A 211 2.48 -6.09 6.65
CA LEU A 211 2.40 -6.75 5.34
C LEU A 211 2.52 -8.27 5.47
N SER A 212 3.49 -8.74 6.27
CA SER A 212 3.69 -10.17 6.52
C SER A 212 2.47 -10.81 7.19
N ILE A 213 1.94 -10.19 8.24
CA ILE A 213 0.75 -10.65 8.96
C ILE A 213 -0.47 -10.65 8.04
N GLN A 214 -0.66 -9.59 7.26
CA GLN A 214 -1.79 -9.45 6.34
C GLN A 214 -1.77 -10.55 5.27
N ARG A 215 -0.61 -10.78 4.63
CA ARG A 215 -0.43 -11.87 3.65
C ARG A 215 -0.69 -13.25 4.25
N LYS A 216 -0.20 -13.51 5.47
CA LYS A 216 -0.37 -14.78 6.16
C LYS A 216 -1.82 -15.06 6.55
N LEU A 217 -2.56 -14.03 6.99
CA LEU A 217 -3.91 -14.19 7.52
C LEU A 217 -5.01 -13.86 6.50
N GLY A 218 -4.69 -13.23 5.37
CA GLY A 218 -5.66 -12.82 4.34
C GLY A 218 -6.70 -11.80 4.82
N LYS A 219 -6.40 -11.02 5.88
CA LYS A 219 -7.33 -10.03 6.44
C LYS A 219 -7.46 -8.80 5.57
N THR A 220 -8.62 -8.17 5.61
CA THR A 220 -8.78 -6.82 5.04
C THR A 220 -8.25 -5.79 6.04
N VAL A 221 -7.42 -4.89 5.57
CA VAL A 221 -6.89 -3.78 6.39
C VAL A 221 -7.35 -2.46 5.81
N ILE A 222 -7.92 -1.60 6.64
CA ILE A 222 -8.23 -0.21 6.30
C ILE A 222 -7.29 0.66 7.12
N PHE A 223 -6.36 1.28 6.45
CA PHE A 223 -5.25 2.00 7.04
C PHE A 223 -5.38 3.50 6.77
N ILE A 224 -5.34 4.32 7.81
CA ILE A 224 -5.28 5.77 7.69
C ILE A 224 -3.87 6.26 7.95
N THR A 225 -3.40 7.13 7.08
CA THR A 225 -2.16 7.87 7.28
C THR A 225 -2.27 9.28 6.66
N HIS A 226 -1.34 10.15 7.01
CA HIS A 226 -1.08 11.42 6.32
C HIS A 226 0.22 11.37 5.52
N ASP A 227 0.96 10.26 5.61
CA ASP A 227 2.23 10.00 4.94
C ASP A 227 1.95 9.25 3.64
N ILE A 228 2.36 9.84 2.51
CA ILE A 228 2.09 9.28 1.18
C ILE A 228 3.00 8.10 0.88
N ASP A 229 4.26 8.12 1.35
CA ASP A 229 5.19 7.01 1.15
C ASP A 229 4.68 5.77 1.86
N GLU A 230 4.15 5.94 3.10
CA GLU A 230 3.50 4.87 3.84
C GLU A 230 2.26 4.33 3.10
N ALA A 231 1.43 5.22 2.55
CA ALA A 231 0.24 4.82 1.80
C ALA A 231 0.57 4.02 0.54
N PHE A 232 1.59 4.41 -0.17
CA PHE A 232 2.00 3.78 -1.41
C PHE A 232 2.78 2.48 -1.18
N HIS A 233 3.53 2.41 -0.08
CA HIS A 233 4.24 1.19 0.32
C HIS A 233 3.29 0.08 0.80
N LEU A 234 2.24 0.44 1.54
CA LEU A 234 1.33 -0.52 2.16
C LEU A 234 0.11 -0.86 1.31
N GLY A 235 -0.40 0.12 0.54
CA GLY A 235 -1.74 0.04 -0.06
C GLY A 235 -1.82 -0.74 -1.36
N ASP A 236 -2.68 -1.74 -1.42
CA ASP A 236 -3.16 -2.29 -2.72
C ASP A 236 -4.03 -1.26 -3.45
N THR A 237 -4.78 -0.45 -2.68
CA THR A 237 -5.63 0.63 -3.17
C THR A 237 -5.52 1.82 -2.22
N VAL A 238 -5.40 3.01 -2.77
CA VAL A 238 -5.29 4.26 -2.02
C VAL A 238 -6.46 5.18 -2.37
N ALA A 239 -7.06 5.79 -1.35
CA ALA A 239 -8.11 6.79 -1.47
C ALA A 239 -7.62 8.14 -0.95
N ILE A 240 -7.62 9.17 -1.78
CA ILE A 240 -7.25 10.53 -1.38
C ILE A 240 -8.50 11.29 -0.95
N MET A 241 -8.45 11.84 0.26
CA MET A 241 -9.52 12.67 0.82
C MET A 241 -9.11 14.13 0.95
N ARG A 242 -10.02 15.03 0.56
CA ARG A 242 -9.90 16.47 0.77
C ARG A 242 -11.26 17.05 1.17
N ASP A 243 -11.28 17.88 2.23
CA ASP A 243 -12.47 18.62 2.67
C ASP A 243 -13.72 17.76 2.90
N GLY A 244 -13.54 16.52 3.37
CA GLY A 244 -14.62 15.58 3.64
C GLY A 244 -15.15 14.87 2.40
N ARG A 245 -14.48 14.96 1.26
CA ARG A 245 -14.82 14.28 0.00
C ARG A 245 -13.71 13.33 -0.43
N LEU A 246 -14.07 12.31 -1.21
CA LEU A 246 -13.11 11.51 -1.96
C LEU A 246 -12.75 12.24 -3.25
N ILE A 247 -11.46 12.37 -3.53
CA ILE A 247 -10.95 12.98 -4.76
C ILE A 247 -10.58 11.91 -5.78
N GLN A 248 -9.82 10.91 -5.35
CA GLN A 248 -9.43 9.78 -6.20
C GLN A 248 -9.34 8.50 -5.38
N VAL A 249 -9.67 7.38 -6.00
CA VAL A 249 -9.44 6.02 -5.48
C VAL A 249 -8.81 5.21 -6.60
N ASP A 250 -7.58 4.76 -6.41
CA ASP A 250 -6.83 4.01 -7.42
C ASP A 250 -5.72 3.19 -6.75
N THR A 251 -5.00 2.39 -7.53
CA THR A 251 -3.71 1.82 -7.10
C THR A 251 -2.65 2.91 -6.99
N PRO A 252 -1.58 2.75 -6.20
CA PRO A 252 -0.44 3.67 -6.16
C PRO A 252 0.08 4.04 -7.55
N GLU A 253 0.24 3.03 -8.41
CA GLU A 253 0.66 3.21 -9.81
C GLU A 253 -0.35 4.03 -10.62
N GLY A 254 -1.65 3.71 -10.50
CA GLY A 254 -2.72 4.44 -11.19
C GLY A 254 -2.77 5.91 -10.80
N MET A 255 -2.60 6.21 -9.50
CA MET A 255 -2.52 7.58 -8.99
C MET A 255 -1.30 8.33 -9.53
N SER A 256 -0.13 7.70 -9.56
CA SER A 256 1.12 8.32 -10.03
C SER A 256 1.09 8.63 -11.53
N THR A 257 0.46 7.75 -12.31
CA THR A 257 0.42 7.89 -13.78
C THR A 257 -0.74 8.73 -14.28
N ARG A 258 -1.86 8.78 -13.54
CA ARG A 258 -3.11 9.45 -13.93
C ARG A 258 -3.76 10.18 -12.76
N PRO A 259 -3.11 11.23 -12.23
CA PRO A 259 -3.70 12.02 -11.14
C PRO A 259 -4.99 12.69 -11.62
N ALA A 260 -6.04 12.65 -10.79
CA ALA A 260 -7.37 13.16 -11.14
C ALA A 260 -7.41 14.69 -11.31
N ASP A 261 -6.59 15.40 -10.55
CA ASP A 261 -6.47 16.85 -10.60
C ASP A 261 -5.09 17.35 -10.17
N ASP A 262 -4.86 18.65 -10.22
CA ASP A 262 -3.59 19.28 -9.79
C ASP A 262 -3.34 19.18 -8.28
N TYR A 263 -4.38 18.98 -7.47
CA TYR A 263 -4.21 18.73 -6.03
C TYR A 263 -3.61 17.36 -5.81
N VAL A 264 -4.17 16.32 -6.44
CA VAL A 264 -3.65 14.96 -6.38
C VAL A 264 -2.22 14.92 -6.91
N ARG A 265 -1.95 15.57 -8.06
CA ARG A 265 -0.60 15.63 -8.63
C ARG A 265 0.41 16.21 -7.63
N ARG A 266 0.13 17.41 -7.07
CA ARG A 266 1.03 18.04 -6.09
C ARG A 266 1.17 17.23 -4.81
N PHE A 267 0.13 16.51 -4.41
CA PHE A 267 0.15 15.65 -3.24
C PHE A 267 1.10 14.46 -3.48
N ILE A 268 1.04 13.84 -4.67
CA ILE A 268 1.90 12.73 -5.09
C ILE A 268 3.34 13.19 -5.35
N ASP A 269 3.55 14.38 -5.91
CA ASP A 269 4.89 14.93 -6.17
C ASP A 269 5.69 15.17 -4.88
N SER A 270 5.05 15.14 -3.72
CA SER A 270 5.72 15.14 -2.41
C SER A 270 6.21 13.75 -1.96
N ALA A 271 5.82 12.68 -2.67
CA ALA A 271 6.24 11.32 -2.38
C ALA A 271 7.60 10.99 -3.00
N ASP A 272 8.27 10.03 -2.41
CA ASP A 272 9.44 9.40 -3.02
C ASP A 272 9.00 8.43 -4.14
N LYS A 273 8.96 8.95 -5.37
CA LYS A 273 8.52 8.19 -6.57
C LYS A 273 9.31 6.90 -6.78
N SER A 274 10.55 6.81 -6.27
CA SER A 274 11.39 5.62 -6.42
C SER A 274 10.81 4.38 -5.73
N LYS A 275 10.06 4.58 -4.63
CA LYS A 275 9.42 3.52 -3.86
C LYS A 275 8.11 3.03 -4.47
N VAL A 276 7.50 3.84 -5.32
CA VAL A 276 6.18 3.61 -5.90
C VAL A 276 6.24 2.97 -7.27
N LEU A 277 7.20 3.43 -8.09
CA LEU A 277 7.34 2.97 -9.45
C LEU A 277 8.08 1.63 -9.49
N SER A 278 7.54 0.69 -10.23
CA SER A 278 8.18 -0.58 -10.54
C SER A 278 9.00 -0.48 -11.81
N VAL A 279 9.90 -1.44 -12.02
CA VAL A 279 10.67 -1.61 -13.25
C VAL A 279 9.76 -1.65 -14.48
N ARG A 280 8.57 -2.26 -14.37
CA ARG A 280 7.55 -2.31 -15.43
C ARG A 280 7.13 -0.92 -15.93
N ASN A 281 7.11 0.08 -15.05
CA ASN A 281 6.67 1.45 -15.37
C ASN A 281 7.75 2.25 -16.13
N ILE A 282 9.02 1.93 -15.91
CA ILE A 282 10.16 2.69 -16.43
C ILE A 282 10.97 1.94 -17.49
N MET A 283 10.70 0.64 -17.69
CA MET A 283 11.40 -0.13 -18.73
C MET A 283 11.02 0.34 -20.12
N ILE A 284 11.95 0.21 -21.03
CA ILE A 284 11.75 0.50 -22.45
C ILE A 284 12.01 -0.76 -23.28
N THR A 285 11.39 -0.83 -24.46
CA THR A 285 11.68 -1.91 -25.40
C THR A 285 13.10 -1.76 -25.94
N PRO A 286 13.92 -2.83 -25.94
CA PRO A 286 15.25 -2.78 -26.54
C PRO A 286 15.19 -2.39 -28.01
N VAL A 287 15.99 -1.43 -28.42
CA VAL A 287 16.04 -0.96 -29.84
C VAL A 287 16.52 -2.05 -30.80
N SER A 288 17.38 -2.94 -30.28
CA SER A 288 17.94 -4.04 -31.07
C SER A 288 18.26 -5.24 -30.20
N LEU A 289 18.00 -6.42 -30.75
CA LEU A 289 18.36 -7.71 -30.19
C LEU A 289 19.07 -8.52 -31.27
N ILE A 290 19.96 -9.41 -30.85
CA ILE A 290 20.63 -10.38 -31.75
C ILE A 290 20.47 -11.81 -31.21
N LYS A 291 20.63 -12.78 -32.10
CA LYS A 291 20.72 -14.20 -31.75
C LYS A 291 22.16 -14.67 -31.87
N PRO A 292 22.56 -15.74 -31.20
CA PRO A 292 23.93 -16.29 -31.32
C PRO A 292 24.38 -16.55 -32.76
N GLY A 293 23.44 -16.91 -33.63
CA GLY A 293 23.73 -17.19 -35.07
C GLY A 293 23.77 -16.00 -36.02
N ASP A 294 23.50 -14.76 -35.53
CA ASP A 294 23.39 -13.58 -36.44
C ASP A 294 24.75 -13.02 -36.91
N GLY A 295 25.83 -13.41 -36.25
CA GLY A 295 27.20 -13.02 -36.60
C GLY A 295 27.58 -11.58 -36.20
N ILE A 296 28.91 -11.36 -36.07
CA ILE A 296 29.48 -10.10 -35.53
C ILE A 296 29.19 -8.90 -36.43
N ASP A 297 29.24 -9.06 -37.75
CA ASP A 297 28.99 -7.96 -38.67
C ASP A 297 27.53 -7.46 -38.61
N HIS A 298 26.60 -8.36 -38.33
CA HIS A 298 25.20 -7.97 -38.09
C HIS A 298 25.08 -7.15 -36.79
N ALA A 299 25.68 -7.60 -35.69
CA ALA A 299 25.73 -6.88 -34.45
C ALA A 299 26.32 -5.47 -34.60
N LEU A 300 27.47 -5.34 -35.26
CA LEU A 300 28.12 -4.06 -35.50
C LEU A 300 27.26 -3.10 -36.34
N ARG A 301 26.56 -3.61 -37.36
CA ARG A 301 25.62 -2.81 -38.16
C ARG A 301 24.45 -2.28 -37.32
N LEU A 302 23.87 -3.13 -36.49
CA LEU A 302 22.77 -2.73 -35.58
C LEU A 302 23.21 -1.68 -34.57
N MET A 303 24.37 -1.88 -33.93
CA MET A 303 24.94 -0.93 -32.98
C MET A 303 25.15 0.44 -33.60
N ARG A 304 25.75 0.46 -34.82
CA ARG A 304 26.01 1.69 -35.59
C ARG A 304 24.71 2.38 -36.03
N LYS A 305 23.75 1.60 -36.57
CA LYS A 305 22.44 2.12 -37.03
C LYS A 305 21.67 2.80 -35.92
N ASN A 306 21.69 2.23 -34.72
CA ASN A 306 20.89 2.68 -33.59
C ASN A 306 21.67 3.53 -32.57
N ALA A 307 22.95 3.85 -32.86
CA ALA A 307 23.84 4.63 -31.97
C ALA A 307 23.95 4.05 -30.55
N ILE A 308 24.01 2.73 -30.43
CA ILE A 308 24.14 2.01 -29.16
C ILE A 308 25.49 1.32 -29.03
N SER A 309 26.00 1.23 -27.80
CA SER A 309 27.31 0.63 -27.48
C SER A 309 27.24 -0.85 -27.08
N SER A 310 26.04 -1.41 -27.00
CA SER A 310 25.83 -2.81 -26.65
C SER A 310 24.50 -3.33 -27.19
N VAL A 311 24.39 -4.66 -27.40
CA VAL A 311 23.15 -5.34 -27.78
C VAL A 311 22.95 -6.58 -26.93
N TYR A 312 21.72 -6.88 -26.58
CA TYR A 312 21.38 -8.11 -25.86
C TYR A 312 21.30 -9.29 -26.84
N VAL A 313 21.79 -10.42 -26.36
CA VAL A 313 21.75 -11.69 -27.09
C VAL A 313 20.67 -12.56 -26.50
N VAL A 314 19.69 -12.95 -27.30
CA VAL A 314 18.56 -13.80 -26.87
C VAL A 314 18.43 -15.02 -27.76
N ASP A 315 17.87 -16.09 -27.21
CA ASP A 315 17.55 -17.28 -28.02
C ASP A 315 16.21 -17.12 -28.75
N GLY A 316 15.78 -18.19 -29.46
CA GLY A 316 14.52 -18.21 -30.21
C GLY A 316 13.26 -18.07 -29.37
N GLN A 317 13.36 -18.18 -28.04
CA GLN A 317 12.28 -18.03 -27.07
C GLN A 317 12.38 -16.73 -26.25
N MET A 318 13.21 -15.78 -26.68
CA MET A 318 13.51 -14.51 -26.00
C MET A 318 14.25 -14.68 -24.65
N LYS A 319 14.79 -15.85 -24.36
CA LYS A 319 15.56 -16.07 -23.14
C LYS A 319 16.93 -15.39 -23.27
N LEU A 320 17.30 -14.61 -22.23
CA LEU A 320 18.56 -13.86 -22.22
C LEU A 320 19.76 -14.83 -22.22
N GLN A 321 20.69 -14.66 -23.18
CA GLN A 321 21.95 -15.40 -23.27
C GLN A 321 23.13 -14.54 -22.79
N GLY A 322 22.99 -13.22 -22.80
CA GLY A 322 23.99 -12.26 -22.38
C GLY A 322 23.94 -10.96 -23.16
N ILE A 323 25.03 -10.21 -23.09
CA ILE A 323 25.19 -8.92 -23.77
C ILE A 323 26.49 -8.93 -24.57
N LEU A 324 26.51 -8.30 -25.75
CA LEU A 324 27.69 -8.06 -26.57
C LEU A 324 27.96 -6.57 -26.62
N THR A 325 29.17 -6.14 -26.23
CA THR A 325 29.57 -4.74 -26.32
C THR A 325 30.18 -4.40 -27.68
N LEU A 326 30.17 -3.10 -28.02
CA LEU A 326 30.84 -2.61 -29.24
C LEU A 326 32.33 -2.94 -29.23
N ALA A 327 33.01 -2.82 -28.07
CA ALA A 327 34.43 -3.12 -27.93
C ALA A 327 34.70 -4.61 -28.21
N ASP A 328 33.92 -5.50 -27.64
CA ASP A 328 34.06 -6.95 -27.84
C ASP A 328 33.71 -7.37 -29.25
N ALA A 329 32.69 -6.79 -29.86
CA ALA A 329 32.34 -7.04 -31.27
C ALA A 329 33.45 -6.58 -32.22
N MET A 330 34.09 -5.44 -31.96
CA MET A 330 35.22 -4.95 -32.75
C MET A 330 36.48 -5.83 -32.58
N ARG A 331 36.70 -6.31 -31.33
CA ARG A 331 37.80 -7.26 -31.05
C ARG A 331 37.56 -8.57 -31.77
N ALA A 332 36.37 -9.16 -31.65
CA ALA A 332 36.02 -10.41 -32.33
C ALA A 332 36.22 -10.31 -33.87
N LYS A 333 35.82 -9.19 -34.45
CA LYS A 333 36.04 -8.96 -35.90
C LYS A 333 37.50 -8.91 -36.28
N ARG A 334 38.38 -8.31 -35.45
CA ARG A 334 39.83 -8.24 -35.71
C ARG A 334 40.51 -9.60 -35.56
N GLU A 335 40.08 -10.36 -34.55
CA GLU A 335 40.72 -11.62 -34.17
C GLU A 335 40.03 -12.83 -34.81
N ASN A 336 39.00 -12.60 -35.64
CA ASN A 336 38.18 -13.61 -36.33
C ASN A 336 37.59 -14.65 -35.35
N LEU A 337 37.10 -14.18 -34.19
CA LEU A 337 36.47 -14.99 -33.15
C LEU A 337 34.97 -15.11 -33.39
N ASP A 338 34.37 -16.19 -32.83
CA ASP A 338 32.92 -16.37 -32.90
C ASP A 338 32.20 -15.42 -31.93
N LEU A 339 30.99 -14.98 -32.31
CA LEU A 339 30.14 -14.12 -31.46
C LEU A 339 29.87 -14.75 -30.10
N THR A 340 29.65 -16.06 -30.04
CA THR A 340 29.34 -16.80 -28.83
C THR A 340 30.44 -16.78 -27.79
N GLU A 341 31.71 -16.63 -28.22
CA GLU A 341 32.87 -16.53 -27.32
C GLU A 341 32.98 -15.18 -26.63
N MET A 342 32.33 -14.15 -27.21
CA MET A 342 32.43 -12.77 -26.78
C MET A 342 31.21 -12.30 -25.96
N ILE A 343 30.20 -13.18 -25.75
CA ILE A 343 29.01 -12.86 -24.98
C ILE A 343 29.36 -12.79 -23.50
N ILE A 344 29.10 -11.63 -22.89
CA ILE A 344 29.15 -11.45 -21.45
C ILE A 344 27.87 -12.06 -20.88
N LYS A 345 27.99 -13.15 -20.13
CA LYS A 345 26.83 -13.89 -19.59
C LYS A 345 26.30 -13.32 -18.28
N ASP A 346 27.16 -12.71 -17.48
CA ASP A 346 26.79 -12.07 -16.21
C ASP A 346 26.26 -10.66 -16.49
N VAL A 347 24.96 -10.58 -16.75
CA VAL A 347 24.28 -9.33 -17.09
C VAL A 347 23.42 -8.90 -15.90
N PRO A 348 23.64 -7.71 -15.36
CA PRO A 348 22.77 -7.17 -14.32
C PRO A 348 21.31 -7.13 -14.80
N SER A 349 20.42 -7.73 -14.01
CA SER A 349 19.01 -7.87 -14.36
C SER A 349 18.09 -7.57 -13.20
N ALA A 350 16.85 -7.25 -13.53
CA ALA A 350 15.79 -6.96 -12.57
C ALA A 350 14.50 -7.68 -12.99
N GLY A 351 13.66 -8.02 -12.00
CA GLY A 351 12.31 -8.49 -12.25
C GLY A 351 11.36 -7.34 -12.61
N LEU A 352 10.24 -7.67 -13.26
CA LEU A 352 9.22 -6.68 -13.68
C LEU A 352 8.65 -5.88 -12.50
N ASP A 353 8.46 -6.53 -11.36
CA ASP A 353 7.78 -5.96 -10.20
C ASP A 353 8.75 -5.40 -9.12
N ALA A 354 10.07 -5.42 -9.39
CA ALA A 354 11.07 -4.78 -8.54
C ALA A 354 10.83 -3.25 -8.50
N SER A 355 11.02 -2.61 -7.35
CA SER A 355 10.89 -1.15 -7.23
C SER A 355 12.07 -0.42 -7.91
N VAL A 356 11.84 0.83 -8.30
CA VAL A 356 12.91 1.68 -8.82
C VAL A 356 14.01 1.88 -7.77
N GLU A 357 13.65 2.00 -6.51
CA GLU A 357 14.58 2.12 -5.39
C GLU A 357 15.54 0.91 -5.31
N GLU A 358 15.00 -0.31 -5.43
CA GLU A 358 15.82 -1.55 -5.40
C GLU A 358 16.81 -1.64 -6.53
N ILE A 359 16.46 -1.15 -7.73
CA ILE A 359 17.32 -1.24 -8.91
C ILE A 359 18.28 -0.05 -9.08
N MET A 360 18.07 1.04 -8.31
CA MET A 360 18.93 2.23 -8.41
C MET A 360 20.42 1.94 -8.22
N PRO A 361 20.86 1.22 -7.17
CA PRO A 361 22.29 0.89 -7.02
C PRO A 361 22.81 0.06 -8.18
N LEU A 362 22.06 -0.96 -8.61
CA LEU A 362 22.42 -1.80 -9.74
C LEU A 362 22.55 -1.01 -11.06
N SER A 363 21.58 -0.09 -11.27
CA SER A 363 21.60 0.78 -12.46
C SER A 363 22.77 1.77 -12.43
N ALA A 364 23.12 2.31 -11.26
CA ALA A 364 24.22 3.25 -11.10
C ALA A 364 25.58 2.61 -11.39
N GLU A 365 25.81 1.40 -10.90
CA GLU A 365 27.07 0.66 -11.03
C GLU A 365 27.20 -0.05 -12.39
N SER A 366 26.10 -0.43 -13.01
CA SER A 366 26.12 -1.17 -14.28
C SER A 366 26.66 -0.32 -15.43
N PRO A 367 27.63 -0.83 -16.22
CA PRO A 367 28.10 -0.19 -17.47
C PRO A 367 27.08 -0.30 -18.61
N TYR A 368 26.05 -1.16 -18.47
CA TYR A 368 25.01 -1.43 -19.48
C TYR A 368 23.64 -1.11 -18.91
N PRO A 369 22.60 -0.93 -19.76
CA PRO A 369 21.23 -0.95 -19.27
C PRO A 369 20.92 -2.25 -18.51
N LEU A 370 20.06 -2.23 -17.50
CA LEU A 370 19.63 -3.45 -16.81
C LEU A 370 18.68 -4.26 -17.70
N ALA A 371 18.87 -5.57 -17.78
CA ALA A 371 17.94 -6.47 -18.45
C ALA A 371 16.69 -6.68 -17.55
N VAL A 372 15.49 -6.53 -18.10
CA VAL A 372 14.26 -6.83 -17.39
C VAL A 372 13.76 -8.22 -17.80
N LEU A 373 13.68 -9.12 -16.84
CA LEU A 373 13.37 -10.53 -17.08
C LEU A 373 12.06 -10.93 -16.41
N ASP A 374 11.32 -11.85 -17.04
CA ASP A 374 10.24 -12.56 -16.40
C ASP A 374 10.77 -13.76 -15.58
N GLU A 375 9.87 -14.46 -14.87
CA GLU A 375 10.20 -15.66 -14.06
C GLU A 375 10.85 -16.79 -14.89
N GLY A 376 10.64 -16.81 -16.20
CA GLY A 376 11.25 -17.77 -17.14
C GLY A 376 12.62 -17.34 -17.67
N GLY A 377 13.14 -16.17 -17.27
CA GLY A 377 14.40 -15.60 -17.76
C GLY A 377 14.28 -15.02 -19.17
N ARG A 378 13.08 -14.67 -19.64
CA ARG A 378 12.84 -14.04 -20.95
C ARG A 378 12.96 -12.54 -20.84
N LEU A 379 13.64 -11.93 -21.79
CA LEU A 379 13.82 -10.47 -21.84
C LEU A 379 12.49 -9.78 -22.19
N GLN A 380 11.97 -8.99 -21.27
CA GLN A 380 10.75 -8.21 -21.40
C GLN A 380 11.03 -6.74 -21.77
N GLY A 381 12.16 -6.22 -21.33
CA GLY A 381 12.56 -4.84 -21.55
C GLY A 381 13.98 -4.57 -21.09
N ILE A 382 14.35 -3.31 -21.07
CA ILE A 382 15.61 -2.82 -20.48
C ILE A 382 15.34 -1.55 -19.66
N VAL A 383 16.14 -1.33 -18.62
CA VAL A 383 16.15 -0.08 -17.85
C VAL A 383 17.46 0.63 -18.07
N THR A 384 17.41 1.86 -18.57
CA THR A 384 18.57 2.73 -18.74
C THR A 384 18.72 3.67 -17.54
N LYS A 385 19.94 4.20 -17.32
CA LYS A 385 20.15 5.28 -16.32
C LYS A 385 19.24 6.48 -16.58
N ALA A 386 18.98 6.79 -17.85
CA ALA A 386 18.09 7.89 -18.23
C ALA A 386 16.62 7.59 -17.83
N SER A 387 16.13 6.36 -18.02
CA SER A 387 14.76 6.00 -17.59
C SER A 387 14.61 6.04 -16.07
N VAL A 388 15.63 5.63 -15.30
CA VAL A 388 15.62 5.80 -13.82
C VAL A 388 15.57 7.28 -13.45
N LEU A 389 16.46 8.10 -14.00
CA LEU A 389 16.49 9.55 -13.69
C LEU A 389 15.19 10.24 -14.08
N SER A 390 14.62 9.91 -15.26
CA SER A 390 13.36 10.50 -15.72
C SER A 390 12.16 10.11 -14.84
N SER A 391 12.23 8.98 -14.14
CA SER A 391 11.16 8.55 -13.23
C SER A 391 11.18 9.27 -11.88
N LEU A 392 12.30 9.91 -11.52
CA LEU A 392 12.49 10.64 -10.27
C LEU A 392 12.12 12.13 -10.36
N VAL A 393 12.01 12.64 -11.59
CA VAL A 393 11.63 14.03 -11.89
C VAL A 393 10.16 14.10 -12.24
#